data_2e5eecda3e0ad4ca0b9c414b967a1f7a
#
_entry.id   2e5eecda3e0ad4ca0b9c414b967a1f7a
#
_cell.length_a   1.000
_cell.length_b   1.000
_cell.length_c   1.000
_cell.angle_alpha   90.00
_cell.angle_beta   90.00
_cell.angle_gamma   90.00
#
_symmetry.space_group_name_H-M   'P 1'
#
loop_
_entity.id
_entity.type
_entity.pdbx_description
1 polymer ?
#
loop_
_entity_poly.entity_id
_entity_poly.type
_entity_poly.pdbx_seq_one_letter_code
_entity_poly.pdbx_strand_id
1 'polypeptide(L)'
;AGSKYLQEFLSLIGKLRYQQRWAKAVRMPETFVMGHMLVVAILSYFMSLELNTPCRKRLENNFFSGLFHDLPEVLTRDIVSPVKNSVKGLDSIISEIEDEQMREVIYPLLPPAWHREIEYYTQNEFDSKIIDDGEINMVTSDLINEKYNEDKYNPIDGQIIRGCDHLSAYIEAYMSLSYGIKSEQMQSGYDHLKGKYKDKVIGGINFGELFDYFVL
;
A
#
# COMPACT_ATOMS: atom_id res chain seq x y z
N ALA A 1 -17.05 11.37 -25.34
CA ALA A 1 -15.65 10.90 -25.39
C ALA A 1 -15.19 10.44 -24.00
N GLY A 2 -15.42 11.20 -22.93
CA GLY A 2 -14.94 10.87 -21.59
C GLY A 2 -15.44 9.53 -21.00
N SER A 3 -16.65 9.10 -21.34
CA SER A 3 -17.21 7.87 -20.77
C SER A 3 -16.53 6.59 -21.28
N LYS A 4 -15.98 6.60 -22.50
CA LYS A 4 -15.31 5.45 -23.07
C LYS A 4 -13.99 5.15 -22.36
N TYR A 5 -13.15 6.17 -22.14
CA TYR A 5 -11.88 6.03 -21.43
C TYR A 5 -12.06 5.55 -19.99
N LEU A 6 -13.04 6.11 -19.28
CA LEU A 6 -13.37 5.65 -17.94
C LEU A 6 -13.88 4.19 -17.92
N GLN A 7 -14.65 3.77 -18.92
CA GLN A 7 -15.07 2.37 -19.06
C GLN A 7 -13.86 1.44 -19.28
N GLU A 8 -12.91 1.85 -20.13
CA GLU A 8 -11.66 1.11 -20.35
C GLU A 8 -10.83 1.03 -19.07
N PHE A 9 -10.69 2.14 -18.32
CA PHE A 9 -10.04 2.16 -17.01
C PHE A 9 -10.71 1.19 -16.03
N LEU A 10 -12.04 1.28 -15.86
CA LEU A 10 -12.78 0.39 -14.95
C LEU A 10 -12.68 -1.09 -15.36
N SER A 11 -12.66 -1.37 -16.67
CA SER A 11 -12.44 -2.73 -17.18
C SER A 11 -11.03 -3.24 -16.87
N LEU A 12 -10.04 -2.35 -16.97
CA LEU A 12 -8.64 -2.70 -16.68
C LEU A 12 -8.43 -2.98 -15.18
N ILE A 13 -8.81 -2.03 -14.30
CA ILE A 13 -8.65 -2.23 -12.85
C ILE A 13 -9.50 -3.38 -12.32
N GLY A 14 -10.63 -3.67 -12.98
CA GLY A 14 -11.47 -4.82 -12.66
C GLY A 14 -10.73 -6.15 -12.70
N LYS A 15 -9.61 -6.25 -13.44
CA LYS A 15 -8.75 -7.46 -13.48
C LYS A 15 -8.10 -7.76 -12.13
N LEU A 16 -7.82 -6.73 -11.31
CA LEU A 16 -7.27 -6.91 -9.96
C LEU A 16 -8.17 -7.75 -9.03
N ARG A 17 -9.48 -7.87 -9.35
CA ARG A 17 -10.42 -8.75 -8.63
C ARG A 17 -10.08 -10.24 -8.79
N TYR A 18 -9.35 -10.59 -9.84
CA TYR A 18 -9.00 -11.96 -10.20
C TYR A 18 -7.50 -12.24 -10.13
N GLN A 19 -6.71 -11.21 -9.87
CA GLN A 19 -5.27 -11.33 -9.70
C GLN A 19 -4.99 -11.84 -8.30
N GLN A 20 -4.60 -13.12 -8.22
CA GLN A 20 -4.36 -13.81 -6.96
C GLN A 20 -3.04 -13.34 -6.34
N ARG A 21 -3.10 -13.02 -5.06
CA ARG A 21 -1.91 -12.78 -4.23
C ARG A 21 -1.28 -14.10 -3.82
N TRP A 22 0.03 -14.11 -3.59
CA TRP A 22 0.77 -15.31 -3.22
C TRP A 22 0.59 -16.48 -4.19
N ALA A 23 0.45 -16.21 -5.48
CA ALA A 23 0.05 -17.19 -6.50
C ALA A 23 0.90 -18.47 -6.56
N LYS A 24 2.11 -18.47 -5.97
CA LYS A 24 3.01 -19.62 -5.89
C LYS A 24 2.95 -20.37 -4.54
N ALA A 25 2.19 -19.87 -3.58
CA ALA A 25 2.05 -20.48 -2.26
C ALA A 25 0.71 -21.19 -2.12
N VAL A 26 0.71 -22.40 -1.56
CA VAL A 26 -0.53 -23.05 -1.13
C VAL A 26 -1.06 -22.26 0.07
N ARG A 27 -2.30 -21.79 -0.02
CA ARG A 27 -2.93 -20.99 1.02
C ARG A 27 -4.47 -21.12 1.04
N MET A 28 -5.06 -20.76 2.17
CA MET A 28 -6.50 -20.66 2.37
C MET A 28 -6.78 -19.59 3.45
N PRO A 29 -7.76 -18.69 3.24
CA PRO A 29 -8.50 -18.48 1.99
C PRO A 29 -7.62 -17.87 0.87
N GLU A 30 -8.05 -18.00 -0.37
CA GLU A 30 -7.44 -17.24 -1.47
C GLU A 30 -7.74 -15.76 -1.30
N THR A 31 -6.76 -14.89 -1.57
CA THR A 31 -6.93 -13.44 -1.58
C THR A 31 -6.44 -12.86 -2.91
N PHE A 32 -7.02 -11.74 -3.28
CA PHE A 32 -6.81 -11.08 -4.55
C PHE A 32 -6.35 -9.63 -4.32
N VAL A 33 -5.62 -9.09 -5.28
CA VAL A 33 -4.98 -7.77 -5.15
C VAL A 33 -5.99 -6.68 -4.79
N MET A 34 -7.15 -6.62 -5.46
CA MET A 34 -8.16 -5.61 -5.15
C MET A 34 -8.73 -5.73 -3.72
N GLY A 35 -8.89 -6.94 -3.21
CA GLY A 35 -9.33 -7.16 -1.82
C GLY A 35 -8.28 -6.71 -0.82
N HIS A 36 -7.01 -6.99 -1.10
CA HIS A 36 -5.89 -6.51 -0.30
C HIS A 36 -5.80 -4.98 -0.28
N MET A 37 -5.84 -4.32 -1.45
CA MET A 37 -5.84 -2.85 -1.55
C MET A 37 -6.94 -2.22 -0.69
N LEU A 38 -8.15 -2.79 -0.69
CA LEU A 38 -9.25 -2.31 0.15
C LEU A 38 -8.95 -2.50 1.65
N VAL A 39 -8.40 -3.65 2.05
CA VAL A 39 -8.01 -3.89 3.44
C VAL A 39 -6.94 -2.91 3.89
N VAL A 40 -5.91 -2.68 3.07
CA VAL A 40 -4.86 -1.70 3.36
C VAL A 40 -5.43 -0.29 3.49
N ALA A 41 -6.35 0.12 2.60
CA ALA A 41 -7.02 1.41 2.70
C ALA A 41 -7.80 1.57 4.02
N ILE A 42 -8.56 0.55 4.41
CA ILE A 42 -9.33 0.54 5.66
C ILE A 42 -8.38 0.61 6.87
N LEU A 43 -7.33 -0.21 6.90
CA LEU A 43 -6.33 -0.19 7.97
C LEU A 43 -5.65 1.17 8.04
N SER A 44 -5.22 1.74 6.89
CA SER A 44 -4.58 3.05 6.85
C SER A 44 -5.49 4.16 7.40
N TYR A 45 -6.78 4.12 7.09
CA TYR A 45 -7.75 5.05 7.65
C TYR A 45 -7.89 4.90 9.16
N PHE A 46 -8.08 3.67 9.68
CA PHE A 46 -8.22 3.43 11.12
C PHE A 46 -6.94 3.77 11.89
N MET A 47 -5.78 3.40 11.37
CA MET A 47 -4.50 3.79 11.98
C MET A 47 -4.35 5.31 12.01
N SER A 48 -4.80 6.01 10.97
CA SER A 48 -4.78 7.48 10.97
C SER A 48 -5.72 8.10 12.02
N LEU A 49 -6.83 7.44 12.37
CA LEU A 49 -7.71 7.88 13.47
C LEU A 49 -7.07 7.74 14.86
N GLU A 50 -6.11 6.81 15.02
CA GLU A 50 -5.32 6.67 16.26
C GLU A 50 -4.27 7.77 16.44
N LEU A 51 -3.98 8.53 15.39
CA LEU A 51 -3.09 9.70 15.48
C LEU A 51 -3.76 10.82 16.29
N ASN A 52 -2.93 11.62 16.96
CA ASN A 52 -3.45 12.75 17.72
C ASN A 52 -4.00 13.85 16.77
N THR A 53 -5.32 13.98 16.72
CA THR A 53 -6.03 15.02 15.94
C THR A 53 -5.58 15.15 14.47
N PRO A 54 -5.63 14.08 13.67
CA PRO A 54 -5.20 14.14 12.28
C PRO A 54 -6.06 15.11 11.47
N CYS A 55 -5.46 15.88 10.58
CA CYS A 55 -6.21 16.76 9.68
C CYS A 55 -7.02 15.93 8.66
N ARG A 56 -8.07 16.53 8.10
CA ARG A 56 -8.99 15.81 7.19
C ARG A 56 -8.28 15.27 5.95
N LYS A 57 -7.42 16.09 5.34
CA LYS A 57 -6.66 15.67 4.15
C LYS A 57 -5.74 14.49 4.44
N ARG A 58 -5.15 14.41 5.61
CA ARG A 58 -4.32 13.29 6.04
C ARG A 58 -5.10 11.98 6.07
N LEU A 59 -6.32 11.99 6.64
CA LEU A 59 -7.22 10.82 6.64
C LEU A 59 -7.60 10.38 5.22
N GLU A 60 -8.04 11.33 4.39
CA GLU A 60 -8.41 11.09 3.00
C GLU A 60 -7.23 10.51 2.22
N ASN A 61 -6.08 11.14 2.31
CA ASN A 61 -4.89 10.74 1.56
C ASN A 61 -4.35 9.38 1.97
N ASN A 62 -4.31 9.08 3.27
CA ASN A 62 -3.86 7.77 3.75
C ASN A 62 -4.80 6.65 3.28
N PHE A 63 -6.12 6.90 3.26
CA PHE A 63 -7.08 5.98 2.70
C PHE A 63 -6.85 5.74 1.20
N PHE A 64 -6.76 6.82 0.42
CA PHE A 64 -6.62 6.69 -1.04
C PHE A 64 -5.24 6.18 -1.46
N SER A 65 -4.17 6.55 -0.76
CA SER A 65 -2.85 5.96 -1.01
C SER A 65 -2.85 4.46 -0.69
N GLY A 66 -3.45 4.04 0.43
CA GLY A 66 -3.64 2.62 0.72
C GLY A 66 -4.53 1.90 -0.30
N LEU A 67 -5.53 2.61 -0.88
CA LEU A 67 -6.38 2.03 -1.91
C LEU A 67 -5.66 1.88 -3.27
N PHE A 68 -4.73 2.75 -3.60
CA PHE A 68 -4.10 2.80 -4.92
C PHE A 68 -2.64 2.31 -4.94
N HIS A 69 -2.05 1.94 -3.79
CA HIS A 69 -0.64 1.59 -3.71
C HIS A 69 -0.21 0.48 -4.69
N ASP A 70 -1.05 -0.55 -4.89
CA ASP A 70 -0.81 -1.66 -5.81
C ASP A 70 -1.54 -1.48 -7.17
N LEU A 71 -2.01 -0.27 -7.50
CA LEU A 71 -2.65 -0.03 -8.79
C LEU A 71 -1.76 -0.39 -10.00
N PRO A 72 -0.44 -0.12 -9.98
CA PRO A 72 0.45 -0.53 -11.06
C PRO A 72 0.48 -2.04 -11.31
N GLU A 73 0.19 -2.85 -10.32
CA GLU A 73 0.20 -4.32 -10.45
C GLU A 73 -0.84 -4.86 -11.45
N VAL A 74 -1.83 -4.06 -11.85
CA VAL A 74 -2.75 -4.45 -12.93
C VAL A 74 -2.02 -4.70 -14.25
N LEU A 75 -0.84 -4.12 -14.42
CA LEU A 75 0.00 -4.21 -15.61
C LEU A 75 1.18 -5.19 -15.41
N THR A 76 1.86 -5.13 -14.27
CA THR A 76 3.06 -5.93 -13.96
C THR A 76 2.77 -7.26 -13.28
N ARG A 77 1.59 -7.40 -12.67
CA ARG A 77 1.18 -8.46 -11.74
C ARG A 77 1.92 -8.36 -10.39
N ASP A 78 1.36 -9.04 -9.38
CA ASP A 78 1.97 -9.14 -8.04
C ASP A 78 3.33 -9.86 -8.13
N ILE A 79 4.41 -9.10 -7.97
CA ILE A 79 5.77 -9.62 -7.87
C ILE A 79 6.11 -9.72 -6.38
N VAL A 80 6.08 -10.95 -5.87
CA VAL A 80 6.29 -11.20 -4.43
C VAL A 80 7.61 -10.64 -3.91
N SER A 81 7.59 -10.03 -2.73
CA SER A 81 8.72 -9.35 -2.08
C SER A 81 10.03 -10.17 -2.05
N PRO A 82 10.06 -11.50 -1.84
CA PRO A 82 11.28 -12.27 -1.94
C PRO A 82 11.95 -12.19 -3.31
N VAL A 83 11.19 -12.05 -4.40
CA VAL A 83 11.73 -11.87 -5.76
C VAL A 83 12.27 -10.45 -5.93
N LYS A 84 11.50 -9.45 -5.49
CA LYS A 84 11.94 -8.03 -5.53
C LYS A 84 13.28 -7.86 -4.80
N ASN A 85 13.46 -8.53 -3.67
CA ASN A 85 14.68 -8.45 -2.84
C ASN A 85 15.81 -9.42 -3.25
N SER A 86 15.61 -10.28 -4.24
CA SER A 86 16.61 -11.31 -4.64
C SER A 86 17.83 -10.73 -5.33
N VAL A 87 17.71 -9.57 -5.95
CA VAL A 87 18.79 -8.88 -6.67
C VAL A 87 18.82 -7.42 -6.24
N LYS A 88 20.00 -6.94 -5.86
CA LYS A 88 20.18 -5.53 -5.48
C LYS A 88 19.80 -4.60 -6.65
N GLY A 89 18.89 -3.66 -6.40
CA GLY A 89 18.41 -2.69 -7.38
C GLY A 89 17.24 -3.17 -8.25
N LEU A 90 16.77 -4.41 -8.08
CA LEU A 90 15.60 -4.91 -8.82
C LEU A 90 14.34 -4.12 -8.47
N ASP A 91 14.15 -3.74 -7.19
CA ASP A 91 13.04 -2.92 -6.75
C ASP A 91 12.95 -1.60 -7.52
N SER A 92 14.10 -0.89 -7.68
CA SER A 92 14.13 0.39 -8.42
C SER A 92 13.76 0.20 -9.88
N ILE A 93 14.22 -0.88 -10.51
CA ILE A 93 13.89 -1.19 -11.91
C ILE A 93 12.40 -1.49 -12.06
N ILE A 94 11.83 -2.26 -11.14
CA ILE A 94 10.38 -2.57 -11.15
C ILE A 94 9.58 -1.28 -10.98
N SER A 95 9.95 -0.42 -10.03
CA SER A 95 9.29 0.87 -9.80
C SER A 95 9.36 1.78 -11.03
N GLU A 96 10.51 1.85 -11.70
CA GLU A 96 10.65 2.62 -12.96
C GLU A 96 9.73 2.09 -14.06
N ILE A 97 9.63 0.76 -14.22
CA ILE A 97 8.72 0.11 -15.18
C ILE A 97 7.26 0.40 -14.82
N GLU A 98 6.90 0.31 -13.55
CA GLU A 98 5.56 0.60 -13.06
C GLU A 98 5.18 2.06 -13.32
N ASP A 99 6.06 3.00 -13.05
CA ASP A 99 5.87 4.42 -13.34
C ASP A 99 5.71 4.70 -14.85
N GLU A 100 6.52 4.06 -15.70
CA GLU A 100 6.40 4.18 -17.15
C GLU A 100 5.06 3.64 -17.64
N GLN A 101 4.65 2.47 -17.18
CA GLN A 101 3.38 1.87 -17.55
C GLN A 101 2.17 2.67 -17.04
N MET A 102 2.26 3.27 -15.84
CA MET A 102 1.23 4.19 -15.35
C MET A 102 1.06 5.36 -16.32
N ARG A 103 2.16 5.97 -16.77
CA ARG A 103 2.14 7.10 -17.73
C ARG A 103 1.62 6.70 -19.11
N GLU A 104 1.99 5.53 -19.61
CA GLU A 104 1.65 5.12 -20.98
C GLU A 104 0.25 4.49 -21.07
N VAL A 105 -0.21 3.79 -20.05
CA VAL A 105 -1.42 2.97 -20.11
C VAL A 105 -2.54 3.51 -19.22
N ILE A 106 -2.27 3.87 -17.97
CA ILE A 106 -3.30 4.23 -17.00
C ILE A 106 -3.74 5.71 -17.17
N TYR A 107 -2.80 6.63 -17.14
CA TYR A 107 -3.13 8.07 -17.20
C TYR A 107 -3.90 8.47 -18.46
N PRO A 108 -3.63 7.93 -19.67
CA PRO A 108 -4.44 8.25 -20.85
C PRO A 108 -5.92 7.84 -20.73
N LEU A 109 -6.26 6.92 -19.82
CA LEU A 109 -7.62 6.48 -19.55
C LEU A 109 -8.36 7.36 -18.52
N LEU A 110 -7.62 8.27 -17.86
CA LEU A 110 -8.15 9.14 -16.82
C LEU A 110 -8.27 10.58 -17.30
N PRO A 111 -9.23 11.35 -16.77
CA PRO A 111 -9.26 12.80 -17.00
C PRO A 111 -7.93 13.45 -16.56
N PRO A 112 -7.33 14.36 -17.37
CA PRO A 112 -6.06 15.00 -17.04
C PRO A 112 -6.05 15.69 -15.65
N ALA A 113 -7.20 16.18 -15.20
CA ALA A 113 -7.33 16.80 -13.88
C ALA A 113 -7.08 15.84 -12.71
N TRP A 114 -7.16 14.51 -12.93
CA TRP A 114 -6.94 13.50 -11.89
C TRP A 114 -5.50 12.95 -11.87
N HIS A 115 -4.72 13.19 -12.92
CA HIS A 115 -3.38 12.60 -13.06
C HIS A 115 -2.49 12.93 -11.87
N ARG A 116 -2.41 14.23 -11.49
CA ARG A 116 -1.57 14.68 -10.38
C ARG A 116 -1.96 14.04 -9.04
N GLU A 117 -3.23 13.84 -8.81
CA GLU A 117 -3.74 13.25 -7.56
C GLU A 117 -3.45 11.74 -7.51
N ILE A 118 -3.70 11.02 -8.61
CA ILE A 118 -3.37 9.58 -8.69
C ILE A 118 -1.86 9.35 -8.60
N GLU A 119 -1.06 10.16 -9.28
CA GLU A 119 0.40 10.13 -9.20
C GLU A 119 0.88 10.36 -7.76
N TYR A 120 0.28 11.32 -7.05
CA TYR A 120 0.61 11.60 -5.65
C TYR A 120 0.32 10.42 -4.72
N TYR A 121 -0.70 9.59 -5.02
CA TYR A 121 -1.01 8.38 -4.25
C TYR A 121 -0.14 7.18 -4.61
N THR A 122 0.30 7.06 -5.86
CA THR A 122 0.94 5.85 -6.37
C THR A 122 2.46 5.91 -6.47
N GLN A 123 3.05 7.11 -6.61
CA GLN A 123 4.50 7.26 -6.65
C GLN A 123 5.10 7.32 -5.25
N ASN A 124 6.16 6.54 -5.00
CA ASN A 124 6.80 6.44 -3.70
C ASN A 124 5.74 6.30 -2.57
N GLU A 125 4.83 5.37 -2.76
CA GLU A 125 3.61 5.17 -1.97
C GLU A 125 3.89 4.91 -0.50
N PHE A 126 5.07 4.39 -0.19
CA PHE A 126 5.52 4.10 1.17
C PHE A 126 6.42 5.17 1.80
N ASP A 127 6.67 6.25 1.09
CA ASP A 127 7.35 7.41 1.64
C ASP A 127 6.34 8.42 2.19
N SER A 128 6.56 8.84 3.44
CA SER A 128 5.77 9.93 4.02
C SER A 128 6.14 11.24 3.33
N LYS A 129 5.13 12.00 2.91
CA LYS A 129 5.31 13.18 2.05
C LYS A 129 4.26 14.24 2.28
N ILE A 130 4.61 15.45 1.89
CA ILE A 130 3.75 16.65 1.95
C ILE A 130 3.88 17.45 0.66
N ILE A 131 2.95 18.37 0.44
CA ILE A 131 3.06 19.45 -0.55
C ILE A 131 3.27 20.77 0.17
N ASP A 132 4.40 21.41 -0.05
CA ASP A 132 4.71 22.75 0.48
C ASP A 132 5.16 23.63 -0.69
N ASP A 133 4.57 24.82 -0.82
CA ASP A 133 4.79 25.76 -1.95
C ASP A 133 4.63 25.11 -3.35
N GLY A 134 3.78 24.08 -3.45
CA GLY A 134 3.50 23.36 -4.70
C GLY A 134 4.48 22.23 -5.04
N GLU A 135 5.52 22.04 -4.23
CA GLU A 135 6.51 20.98 -4.36
C GLU A 135 6.25 19.82 -3.40
N ILE A 136 6.54 18.60 -3.85
CA ILE A 136 6.44 17.39 -3.03
C ILE A 136 7.75 17.24 -2.25
N ASN A 137 7.62 17.18 -0.92
CA ASN A 137 8.75 17.00 -0.01
C ASN A 137 8.58 15.70 0.77
N MET A 138 9.63 14.86 0.78
CA MET A 138 9.68 13.66 1.61
C MET A 138 10.00 14.04 3.05
N VAL A 139 9.21 13.49 3.98
CA VAL A 139 9.29 13.78 5.41
C VAL A 139 9.11 12.50 6.22
N THR A 140 9.15 12.60 7.55
CA THR A 140 8.77 11.48 8.44
C THR A 140 7.36 11.66 8.97
N SER A 141 6.69 10.57 9.39
CA SER A 141 5.38 10.65 10.04
C SER A 141 5.44 11.50 11.33
N ASP A 142 6.54 11.45 12.05
CA ASP A 142 6.74 12.28 13.25
C ASP A 142 6.78 13.77 12.88
N LEU A 143 7.49 14.13 11.81
CA LEU A 143 7.53 15.52 11.34
C LEU A 143 6.17 16.00 10.81
N ILE A 144 5.36 15.09 10.22
CA ILE A 144 3.96 15.41 9.87
C ILE A 144 3.19 15.73 11.16
N ASN A 145 3.32 14.90 12.21
CA ASN A 145 2.65 15.14 13.50
C ASN A 145 2.99 16.50 14.09
N GLU A 146 4.27 16.87 14.05
CA GLU A 146 4.79 18.08 14.72
C GLU A 146 4.50 19.37 13.95
N LYS A 147 4.58 19.33 12.60
CA LYS A 147 4.64 20.54 11.80
C LYS A 147 3.64 20.59 10.64
N TYR A 148 3.33 19.46 10.02
CA TYR A 148 2.64 19.43 8.73
C TYR A 148 1.24 18.80 8.78
N ASN A 149 0.66 18.66 9.97
CA ASN A 149 -0.67 18.10 10.18
C ASN A 149 -1.78 19.13 9.93
N GLU A 150 -1.78 19.74 8.75
CA GLU A 150 -2.79 20.69 8.27
C GLU A 150 -3.16 20.37 6.82
N ASP A 151 -4.43 20.60 6.44
CA ASP A 151 -4.95 20.29 5.10
C ASP A 151 -4.16 20.97 3.97
N LYS A 152 -3.59 22.14 4.22
CA LYS A 152 -2.81 22.89 3.22
C LYS A 152 -1.54 22.16 2.75
N TYR A 153 -0.98 21.29 3.59
CA TYR A 153 0.21 20.51 3.26
C TYR A 153 -0.11 19.17 2.59
N ASN A 154 -1.39 18.81 2.48
CA ASN A 154 -1.84 17.60 1.82
C ASN A 154 -1.07 16.33 2.25
N PRO A 155 -0.86 16.06 3.55
CA PRO A 155 0.08 15.05 4.03
C PRO A 155 -0.34 13.62 3.71
N ILE A 156 0.66 12.76 3.47
CA ILE A 156 0.55 11.29 3.34
C ILE A 156 1.55 10.63 4.29
N ASP A 157 1.08 9.66 5.08
CA ASP A 157 1.93 8.84 5.94
C ASP A 157 2.34 7.53 5.26
N GLY A 158 3.21 7.57 4.28
CA GLY A 158 3.65 6.38 3.56
C GLY A 158 4.20 5.27 4.47
N GLN A 159 4.88 5.63 5.56
CA GLN A 159 5.38 4.67 6.54
C GLN A 159 4.25 3.94 7.31
N ILE A 160 3.15 4.63 7.61
CA ILE A 160 1.95 4.02 8.22
C ILE A 160 1.28 3.10 7.20
N ILE A 161 1.12 3.56 5.95
CA ILE A 161 0.55 2.76 4.85
C ILE A 161 1.35 1.48 4.64
N ARG A 162 2.70 1.56 4.62
CA ARG A 162 3.58 0.38 4.57
C ARG A 162 3.38 -0.57 5.74
N GLY A 163 3.17 -0.03 6.94
CA GLY A 163 2.82 -0.82 8.13
C GLY A 163 1.51 -1.57 7.94
N CYS A 164 0.50 -0.91 7.35
CA CYS A 164 -0.81 -1.49 7.07
C CYS A 164 -0.76 -2.55 5.96
N ASP A 165 0.02 -2.32 4.89
CA ASP A 165 0.28 -3.32 3.84
C ASP A 165 0.90 -4.58 4.42
N HIS A 166 1.99 -4.43 5.20
CA HIS A 166 2.63 -5.56 5.87
C HIS A 166 1.72 -6.25 6.89
N LEU A 167 0.89 -5.50 7.63
CA LEU A 167 -0.08 -6.10 8.56
C LEU A 167 -1.14 -6.91 7.81
N SER A 168 -1.64 -6.41 6.68
CA SER A 168 -2.56 -7.16 5.82
C SER A 168 -1.93 -8.46 5.31
N ALA A 169 -0.70 -8.41 4.78
CA ALA A 169 0.03 -9.61 4.33
C ALA A 169 0.33 -10.59 5.50
N TYR A 170 0.62 -10.07 6.69
CA TYR A 170 0.84 -10.86 7.90
C TYR A 170 -0.42 -11.61 8.34
N ILE A 171 -1.58 -10.93 8.33
CA ILE A 171 -2.88 -11.54 8.63
C ILE A 171 -3.22 -12.62 7.59
N GLU A 172 -2.94 -12.40 6.32
CA GLU A 172 -3.12 -13.40 5.26
C GLU A 172 -2.30 -14.67 5.55
N ALA A 173 -1.04 -14.52 5.94
CA ALA A 173 -0.17 -15.64 6.30
C ALA A 173 -0.65 -16.34 7.59
N TYR A 174 -0.97 -15.57 8.63
CA TYR A 174 -1.53 -16.07 9.88
C TYR A 174 -2.79 -16.92 9.66
N MET A 175 -3.76 -16.40 8.90
CA MET A 175 -5.01 -17.12 8.63
C MET A 175 -4.74 -18.46 7.92
N SER A 176 -3.88 -18.45 6.90
CA SER A 176 -3.53 -19.67 6.17
C SER A 176 -2.89 -20.72 7.08
N LEU A 177 -1.94 -20.32 7.91
CA LEU A 177 -1.25 -21.22 8.85
C LEU A 177 -2.19 -21.72 9.96
N SER A 178 -3.08 -20.85 10.49
CA SER A 178 -4.05 -21.21 11.52
C SER A 178 -5.09 -22.23 11.03
N TYR A 179 -5.37 -22.27 9.72
CA TYR A 179 -6.17 -23.32 9.09
C TYR A 179 -5.39 -24.62 8.83
N GLY A 180 -4.14 -24.70 9.27
CA GLY A 180 -3.30 -25.89 9.15
C GLY A 180 -2.63 -26.06 7.80
N ILE A 181 -2.61 -25.02 6.96
CA ILE A 181 -1.86 -25.06 5.69
C ILE A 181 -0.37 -25.03 5.96
N LYS A 182 0.33 -26.08 5.52
CA LYS A 182 1.79 -26.17 5.63
C LYS A 182 2.42 -25.56 4.38
N SER A 183 2.82 -24.30 4.47
CA SER A 183 3.51 -23.57 3.41
C SER A 183 4.74 -22.86 3.96
N GLU A 184 5.91 -23.24 3.46
CA GLU A 184 7.18 -22.59 3.86
C GLU A 184 7.17 -21.10 3.54
N GLN A 185 6.56 -20.71 2.42
CA GLN A 185 6.47 -19.30 2.04
C GLN A 185 5.61 -18.49 3.01
N MET A 186 4.45 -19.04 3.43
CA MET A 186 3.58 -18.41 4.43
C MET A 186 4.27 -18.31 5.78
N GLN A 187 4.93 -19.40 6.22
CA GLN A 187 5.66 -19.42 7.48
C GLN A 187 6.82 -18.41 7.48
N SER A 188 7.62 -18.39 6.41
CA SER A 188 8.71 -17.44 6.27
C SER A 188 8.23 -15.99 6.25
N GLY A 189 7.12 -15.70 5.52
CA GLY A 189 6.52 -14.38 5.50
C GLY A 189 6.01 -13.94 6.87
N TYR A 190 5.31 -14.84 7.57
CA TYR A 190 4.83 -14.61 8.92
C TYR A 190 5.98 -14.30 9.89
N ASP A 191 7.01 -15.16 9.96
CA ASP A 191 8.14 -15.00 10.88
C ASP A 191 8.94 -13.73 10.57
N HIS A 192 9.17 -13.43 9.29
CA HIS A 192 9.87 -12.23 8.85
C HIS A 192 9.15 -10.97 9.29
N LEU A 193 7.84 -10.86 9.02
CA LEU A 193 7.06 -9.67 9.34
C LEU A 193 6.90 -9.52 10.86
N LYS A 194 6.69 -10.59 11.59
CA LYS A 194 6.66 -10.57 13.06
C LYS A 194 7.96 -10.02 13.64
N GLY A 195 9.10 -10.51 13.15
CA GLY A 195 10.41 -10.00 13.58
C GLY A 195 10.64 -8.54 13.21
N LYS A 196 10.24 -8.14 12.00
CA LYS A 196 10.40 -6.76 11.47
C LYS A 196 9.62 -5.72 12.28
N TYR A 197 8.42 -6.08 12.76
CA TYR A 197 7.55 -5.16 13.47
C TYR A 197 7.59 -5.31 14.99
N LYS A 198 8.42 -6.20 15.52
CA LYS A 198 8.61 -6.34 16.96
C LYS A 198 9.01 -4.99 17.57
N ASP A 199 8.24 -4.54 18.55
CA ASP A 199 8.44 -3.25 19.25
C ASP A 199 8.43 -2.01 18.33
N LYS A 200 7.87 -2.12 17.11
CA LYS A 200 7.89 -1.03 16.12
C LYS A 200 6.80 -0.02 16.39
N VAL A 201 7.22 1.24 16.54
CA VAL A 201 6.32 2.41 16.62
C VAL A 201 6.52 3.26 15.36
N ILE A 202 5.44 3.70 14.72
CA ILE A 202 5.45 4.55 13.53
C ILE A 202 4.45 5.68 13.73
N GLY A 203 4.90 6.92 13.69
CA GLY A 203 4.05 8.10 13.88
C GLY A 203 3.31 8.14 15.22
N GLY A 204 3.79 7.41 16.24
CA GLY A 204 3.15 7.27 17.54
C GLY A 204 2.24 6.04 17.68
N ILE A 205 2.02 5.27 16.60
CA ILE A 205 1.19 4.04 16.61
C ILE A 205 2.09 2.84 16.89
N ASN A 206 1.72 2.01 17.88
CA ASN A 206 2.45 0.79 18.24
C ASN A 206 2.07 -0.36 17.29
N PHE A 207 2.76 -0.48 16.18
CA PHE A 207 2.57 -1.60 15.25
C PHE A 207 2.99 -2.94 15.85
N GLY A 208 3.96 -2.96 16.78
CA GLY A 208 4.38 -4.18 17.47
C GLY A 208 3.22 -4.89 18.15
N GLU A 209 2.40 -4.16 18.90
CA GLU A 209 1.21 -4.71 19.57
C GLU A 209 0.17 -5.25 18.57
N LEU A 210 0.00 -4.59 17.40
CA LEU A 210 -0.92 -5.05 16.37
C LEU A 210 -0.49 -6.39 15.77
N PHE A 211 0.82 -6.56 15.51
CA PHE A 211 1.37 -7.82 15.02
C PHE A 211 1.35 -8.92 16.08
N ASP A 212 1.59 -8.59 17.34
CA ASP A 212 1.58 -9.54 18.45
C ASP A 212 0.18 -10.07 18.79
N TYR A 213 -0.89 -9.43 18.30
CA TYR A 213 -2.25 -9.94 18.47
C TYR A 213 -2.51 -11.25 17.69
N PHE A 214 -1.88 -11.43 16.52
CA PHE A 214 -2.06 -12.58 15.65
C PHE A 214 -0.95 -13.62 15.90
N VAL A 215 -1.12 -14.47 16.92
CA VAL A 215 -0.15 -15.49 17.31
C VAL A 215 -0.65 -16.87 16.89
N LEU A 216 0.26 -17.70 16.31
CA LEU A 216 0.03 -19.10 15.96
C LEU A 216 0.21 -20.01 17.18
#